data_c20329f7b23484ed259803355c9d573f
#
_entry.id   c20329f7b23484ed259803355c9d573f
#
_cell.length_a   1.000
_cell.length_b   1.000
_cell.length_c   1.000
_cell.angle_alpha   90.00
_cell.angle_beta   90.00
_cell.angle_gamma   90.00
#
_symmetry.space_group_name_H-M   'P 1'
#
loop_
_entity.id
_entity.type
_entity.pdbx_description
1 polymer ?
#
loop_
_entity_poly.entity_id
_entity_poly.type
_entity_poly.pdbx_seq_one_letter_code
_entity_poly.pdbx_strand_id
1 'polypeptide(L)'
;LEERLQKLIAAAGICSRRRAEELLAAGRVRVNGKTAAVGDKADLDRDTVTVDGQPVCRQRKFVYLMLNKPTGYVTTLSDEKGRPTVADLTKDVGIRVFPIGRLDLMSEGLLLMTNDGELMQRMLHPKFEVNKTYHLTVGGQITHAAERLAAVTELEGEPIRPARVELLRQMSKTAELSVTIHEGKNRQIRRMCAACDLTVRRLCRVKEHTLTLGDLETGKWRYLTDNEILALKDEI
;
A
#
# COMPACT_ATOMS: atom_id res chain seq x y z
N LEU A 1 22.30 0.30 15.81
CA LEU A 1 21.19 -0.42 16.48
C LEU A 1 20.98 -1.77 15.81
N GLU A 2 20.99 -2.87 16.58
CA GLU A 2 20.81 -4.22 16.03
C GLU A 2 19.42 -4.44 15.48
N GLU A 3 19.36 -4.90 14.24
CA GLU A 3 18.13 -5.24 13.54
C GLU A 3 18.19 -6.69 13.02
N ARG A 4 17.02 -7.30 12.80
CA ARG A 4 16.89 -8.63 12.17
C ARG A 4 17.54 -8.64 10.79
N LEU A 5 18.36 -9.65 10.48
CA LEU A 5 19.08 -9.75 9.21
C LEU A 5 18.16 -9.68 7.98
N GLN A 6 17.01 -10.37 8.01
CA GLN A 6 16.05 -10.28 6.90
C GLN A 6 15.49 -8.86 6.69
N LYS A 7 15.41 -8.04 7.75
CA LYS A 7 15.02 -6.63 7.62
C LYS A 7 16.14 -5.81 6.96
N LEU A 8 17.37 -5.99 7.40
CA LEU A 8 18.55 -5.31 6.84
C LEU A 8 18.74 -5.64 5.35
N ILE A 9 18.68 -6.93 4.98
CA ILE A 9 18.82 -7.40 3.60
C ILE A 9 17.71 -6.84 2.70
N ALA A 10 16.48 -6.81 3.20
CA ALA A 10 15.36 -6.24 2.46
C ALA A 10 15.44 -4.71 2.35
N ALA A 11 15.87 -4.02 3.41
CA ALA A 11 16.10 -2.57 3.41
C ALA A 11 17.25 -2.16 2.48
N ALA A 12 18.26 -3.03 2.31
CA ALA A 12 19.33 -2.85 1.32
C ALA A 12 18.86 -3.05 -0.14
N GLY A 13 17.59 -3.44 -0.37
CA GLY A 13 17.04 -3.63 -1.70
C GLY A 13 17.38 -4.96 -2.37
N ILE A 14 18.11 -5.87 -1.70
CA ILE A 14 18.63 -7.13 -2.27
C ILE A 14 17.49 -8.08 -2.62
N CYS A 15 16.55 -8.32 -1.66
CA CYS A 15 15.41 -9.20 -1.90
C CYS A 15 14.24 -8.89 -0.93
N SER A 16 13.16 -9.68 -0.95
CA SER A 16 12.10 -9.58 0.05
C SER A 16 12.54 -10.15 1.40
N ARG A 17 11.89 -9.77 2.52
CA ARG A 17 12.17 -10.33 3.85
C ARG A 17 12.03 -11.85 3.87
N ARG A 18 10.99 -12.42 3.23
CA ARG A 18 10.80 -13.88 3.11
C ARG A 18 11.96 -14.53 2.35
N ARG A 19 12.35 -13.93 1.21
CA ARG A 19 13.49 -14.44 0.45
C ARG A 19 14.80 -14.34 1.24
N ALA A 20 14.99 -13.31 2.04
CA ALA A 20 16.14 -13.20 2.95
C ALA A 20 16.14 -14.30 4.02
N GLU A 21 14.97 -14.69 4.57
CA GLU A 21 14.85 -15.84 5.48
C GLU A 21 15.21 -17.17 4.79
N GLU A 22 14.82 -17.37 3.54
CA GLU A 22 15.25 -18.52 2.74
C GLU A 22 16.76 -18.55 2.53
N LEU A 23 17.37 -17.39 2.25
CA LEU A 23 18.84 -17.27 2.10
C LEU A 23 19.56 -17.55 3.41
N LEU A 24 19.03 -17.10 4.55
CA LEU A 24 19.54 -17.41 5.87
C LEU A 24 19.46 -18.91 6.15
N ALA A 25 18.32 -19.54 5.91
CA ALA A 25 18.12 -20.98 6.09
C ALA A 25 19.07 -21.82 5.19
N ALA A 26 19.39 -21.30 4.00
CA ALA A 26 20.32 -21.93 3.07
C ALA A 26 21.81 -21.66 3.39
N GLY A 27 22.14 -20.96 4.50
CA GLY A 27 23.51 -20.65 4.89
C GLY A 27 24.25 -19.67 3.98
N ARG A 28 23.52 -18.89 3.16
CA ARG A 28 24.06 -17.94 2.17
C ARG A 28 24.33 -16.56 2.74
N VAL A 29 23.98 -16.32 4.02
CA VAL A 29 24.20 -15.04 4.72
C VAL A 29 25.30 -15.22 5.77
N ARG A 30 26.23 -14.26 5.84
CA ARG A 30 27.27 -14.25 6.87
C ARG A 30 27.31 -12.92 7.60
N VAL A 31 27.64 -12.98 8.88
CA VAL A 31 27.93 -11.82 9.73
C VAL A 31 29.35 -11.99 10.26
N ASN A 32 30.21 -11.02 9.99
CA ASN A 32 31.63 -11.05 10.37
C ASN A 32 32.34 -12.36 9.96
N GLY A 33 32.00 -12.86 8.75
CA GLY A 33 32.55 -14.10 8.20
C GLY A 33 31.91 -15.40 8.69
N LYS A 34 31.08 -15.37 9.74
CA LYS A 34 30.37 -16.54 10.27
C LYS A 34 28.99 -16.68 9.64
N THR A 35 28.58 -17.92 9.32
CA THR A 35 27.25 -18.22 8.79
C THR A 35 26.18 -17.82 9.80
N ALA A 36 25.20 -17.04 9.35
CA ALA A 36 24.09 -16.55 10.16
C ALA A 36 22.85 -17.44 10.00
N ALA A 37 22.01 -17.50 11.04
CA ALA A 37 20.76 -18.24 11.10
C ALA A 37 19.54 -17.33 11.01
N VAL A 38 18.36 -17.93 10.74
CA VAL A 38 17.08 -17.21 10.80
C VAL A 38 16.84 -16.74 12.22
N GLY A 39 16.59 -15.44 12.37
CA GLY A 39 16.38 -14.82 13.68
C GLY A 39 17.57 -14.00 14.18
N ASP A 40 18.75 -14.19 13.61
CA ASP A 40 19.94 -13.40 13.97
C ASP A 40 19.74 -11.92 13.63
N LYS A 41 20.51 -11.10 14.35
CA LYS A 41 20.53 -9.63 14.22
C LYS A 41 21.94 -9.17 13.95
N ALA A 42 22.06 -7.99 13.35
CA ALA A 42 23.33 -7.28 13.18
C ALA A 42 23.12 -5.77 13.19
N ASP A 43 24.21 -5.04 13.37
CA ASP A 43 24.27 -3.59 13.22
C ASP A 43 25.23 -3.25 12.10
N LEU A 44 24.72 -2.78 10.96
CA LEU A 44 25.55 -2.46 9.77
C LEU A 44 26.59 -1.33 10.02
N ASP A 45 26.54 -0.64 11.15
CA ASP A 45 27.58 0.31 11.54
C ASP A 45 28.78 -0.36 12.24
N ARG A 46 28.61 -1.62 12.68
CA ARG A 46 29.62 -2.40 13.42
C ARG A 46 29.96 -3.74 12.79
N ASP A 47 28.97 -4.31 12.10
CA ASP A 47 29.04 -5.65 11.54
C ASP A 47 29.15 -5.64 10.02
N THR A 48 29.97 -6.51 9.49
CA THR A 48 30.02 -6.80 8.05
C THR A 48 29.02 -7.92 7.75
N VAL A 49 27.93 -7.58 7.10
CA VAL A 49 26.92 -8.56 6.63
C VAL A 49 27.13 -8.80 5.15
N THR A 50 27.14 -10.08 4.72
CA THR A 50 27.22 -10.46 3.31
C THR A 50 26.15 -11.46 2.92
N VAL A 51 25.69 -11.37 1.68
CA VAL A 51 24.82 -12.34 1.01
C VAL A 51 25.56 -12.86 -0.21
N ASP A 52 25.80 -14.16 -0.30
CA ASP A 52 26.62 -14.77 -1.38
C ASP A 52 27.99 -14.09 -1.58
N GLY A 53 28.59 -13.62 -0.50
CA GLY A 53 29.86 -12.90 -0.53
C GLY A 53 29.76 -11.41 -0.88
N GLN A 54 28.59 -10.93 -1.30
CA GLN A 54 28.39 -9.50 -1.61
C GLN A 54 27.96 -8.74 -0.36
N PRO A 55 28.54 -7.56 -0.08
CA PRO A 55 28.24 -6.79 1.12
C PRO A 55 26.81 -6.23 1.10
N VAL A 56 26.14 -6.29 2.25
CA VAL A 56 24.86 -5.65 2.50
C VAL A 56 25.14 -4.22 2.99
N CYS A 57 24.78 -3.25 2.17
CA CYS A 57 24.93 -1.83 2.49
C CYS A 57 23.59 -1.15 2.74
N ARG A 58 23.58 -0.14 3.61
CA ARG A 58 22.37 0.67 3.82
C ARG A 58 21.97 1.36 2.50
N GLN A 59 20.66 1.34 2.23
CA GLN A 59 20.12 2.11 1.11
C GLN A 59 20.39 3.61 1.33
N ARG A 60 21.07 4.24 0.38
CA ARG A 60 21.44 5.66 0.48
C ARG A 60 20.37 6.61 -0.04
N LYS A 61 19.46 6.12 -0.91
CA LYS A 61 18.44 6.94 -1.55
C LYS A 61 17.06 6.30 -1.38
N PHE A 62 16.20 6.98 -0.64
CA PHE A 62 14.78 6.64 -0.60
C PHE A 62 14.04 7.22 -1.79
N VAL A 63 13.06 6.48 -2.28
CA VAL A 63 12.23 6.82 -3.43
C VAL A 63 10.78 6.73 -3.00
N TYR A 64 10.00 7.73 -3.39
CA TYR A 64 8.58 7.83 -3.07
C TYR A 64 7.81 8.12 -4.35
N LEU A 65 6.87 7.25 -4.71
CA LEU A 65 6.09 7.31 -5.93
C LEU A 65 4.61 7.35 -5.63
N MET A 66 3.89 8.08 -6.45
CA MET A 66 2.44 7.98 -6.61
C MET A 66 2.17 7.27 -7.94
N LEU A 67 1.49 6.15 -7.90
CA LEU A 67 0.98 5.41 -9.07
C LEU A 67 -0.53 5.59 -9.15
N ASN A 68 -1.06 5.93 -10.33
CA ASN A 68 -2.48 5.79 -10.62
C ASN A 68 -2.72 4.35 -11.11
N LYS A 69 -2.99 3.46 -10.17
CA LYS A 69 -3.18 2.04 -10.46
C LYS A 69 -4.43 1.82 -11.31
N PRO A 70 -4.36 1.17 -12.48
CA PRO A 70 -5.54 0.75 -13.23
C PRO A 70 -6.22 -0.48 -12.61
N THR A 71 -7.46 -0.75 -12.98
CA THR A 71 -8.10 -2.05 -12.74
C THR A 71 -7.35 -3.16 -13.48
N GLY A 72 -7.50 -4.42 -13.03
CA GLY A 72 -6.86 -5.58 -13.67
C GLY A 72 -5.43 -5.84 -13.22
N TYR A 73 -4.81 -4.97 -12.44
CA TYR A 73 -3.46 -5.15 -11.89
C TYR A 73 -3.51 -5.57 -10.42
N VAL A 74 -2.73 -6.59 -10.05
CA VAL A 74 -2.62 -7.04 -8.67
C VAL A 74 -1.62 -6.16 -7.91
N THR A 75 -1.96 -5.75 -6.69
CA THR A 75 -1.04 -4.99 -5.83
C THR A 75 -0.04 -5.94 -5.16
N THR A 76 0.94 -6.37 -5.92
CA THR A 76 2.05 -7.23 -5.48
C THR A 76 3.29 -6.97 -6.34
N LEU A 77 4.46 -7.40 -5.87
CA LEU A 77 5.70 -7.38 -6.65
C LEU A 77 5.91 -8.66 -7.48
N SER A 78 5.18 -9.74 -7.16
CA SER A 78 5.22 -10.99 -7.89
C SER A 78 3.87 -11.69 -7.74
N ASP A 79 3.39 -12.32 -8.81
CA ASP A 79 2.13 -13.06 -8.82
C ASP A 79 2.36 -14.46 -9.38
N GLU A 80 2.05 -15.48 -8.60
CA GLU A 80 2.24 -16.90 -8.98
C GLU A 80 1.32 -17.33 -10.13
N LYS A 81 0.22 -16.59 -10.34
CA LYS A 81 -0.76 -16.85 -11.42
C LYS A 81 -0.44 -16.11 -12.72
N GLY A 82 0.68 -15.39 -12.78
CA GLY A 82 1.10 -14.65 -13.97
C GLY A 82 0.22 -13.45 -14.35
N ARG A 83 -0.60 -12.93 -13.41
CA ARG A 83 -1.42 -11.75 -13.66
C ARG A 83 -0.55 -10.49 -13.66
N PRO A 84 -0.95 -9.44 -14.42
CA PRO A 84 -0.27 -8.14 -14.37
C PRO A 84 -0.21 -7.60 -12.93
N THR A 85 0.92 -7.01 -12.58
CA THR A 85 1.17 -6.50 -11.22
C THR A 85 1.55 -5.01 -11.23
N VAL A 86 1.46 -4.34 -10.09
CA VAL A 86 1.92 -2.96 -9.97
C VAL A 86 3.43 -2.83 -10.19
N ALA A 87 4.21 -3.89 -9.98
CA ALA A 87 5.63 -3.90 -10.31
C ALA A 87 5.88 -3.77 -11.82
N ASP A 88 4.97 -4.29 -12.65
CA ASP A 88 5.07 -4.17 -14.11
C ASP A 88 4.94 -2.71 -14.58
N LEU A 89 4.15 -1.89 -13.85
CA LEU A 89 3.93 -0.49 -14.14
C LEU A 89 5.07 0.42 -13.65
N THR A 90 5.97 -0.07 -12.81
CA THR A 90 7.04 0.71 -12.18
C THR A 90 8.44 0.16 -12.48
N LYS A 91 8.59 -0.67 -13.52
CA LYS A 91 9.87 -1.28 -13.93
C LYS A 91 10.95 -0.24 -14.27
N ASP A 92 10.54 0.87 -14.85
CA ASP A 92 11.40 1.97 -15.30
C ASP A 92 11.94 2.84 -14.16
N VAL A 93 11.47 2.66 -12.93
CA VAL A 93 12.03 3.34 -11.74
C VAL A 93 13.50 2.96 -11.50
N GLY A 94 13.92 1.77 -11.93
CA GLY A 94 15.30 1.29 -11.78
C GLY A 94 15.73 0.93 -10.36
N ILE A 95 14.87 1.16 -9.37
CA ILE A 95 15.07 0.82 -7.95
C ILE A 95 13.88 -0.02 -7.50
N ARG A 96 14.13 -1.04 -6.70
CA ARG A 96 13.07 -1.88 -6.15
C ARG A 96 12.22 -1.08 -5.17
N VAL A 97 10.96 -0.85 -5.53
CA VAL A 97 9.95 -0.23 -4.69
C VAL A 97 8.83 -1.23 -4.37
N PHE A 98 8.12 -1.01 -3.27
CA PHE A 98 6.98 -1.83 -2.85
C PHE A 98 5.78 -0.94 -2.50
N PRO A 99 4.55 -1.44 -2.68
CA PRO A 99 3.36 -0.65 -2.42
C PRO A 99 3.14 -0.42 -0.93
N ILE A 100 2.69 0.76 -0.57
CA ILE A 100 2.18 1.11 0.76
C ILE A 100 0.70 0.74 0.80
N GLY A 101 0.38 -0.38 1.43
CA GLY A 101 -0.96 -0.94 1.41
C GLY A 101 -1.33 -1.59 0.07
N ARG A 102 -2.62 -1.79 -0.12
CA ARG A 102 -3.13 -2.48 -1.31
C ARG A 102 -4.43 -1.86 -1.82
N LEU A 103 -4.61 -1.93 -3.13
CA LEU A 103 -5.89 -1.80 -3.82
C LEU A 103 -6.25 -3.16 -4.41
N ASP A 104 -7.52 -3.53 -4.37
CA ASP A 104 -8.01 -4.77 -4.99
C ASP A 104 -7.79 -4.75 -6.51
N LEU A 105 -7.89 -5.93 -7.14
CA LEU A 105 -7.76 -6.10 -8.59
C LEU A 105 -8.66 -5.13 -9.38
N MET A 106 -9.93 -5.01 -8.94
CA MET A 106 -10.96 -4.17 -9.56
C MET A 106 -11.10 -2.79 -8.89
N SER A 107 -10.10 -2.35 -8.14
CA SER A 107 -10.02 -1.00 -7.59
C SER A 107 -8.88 -0.26 -8.27
N GLU A 108 -9.05 1.04 -8.46
CA GLU A 108 -8.10 1.89 -9.17
C GLU A 108 -7.71 3.13 -8.37
N GLY A 109 -6.80 3.93 -8.91
CA GLY A 109 -6.43 5.23 -8.37
C GLY A 109 -5.13 5.22 -7.59
N LEU A 110 -5.01 6.15 -6.65
CA LEU A 110 -3.79 6.48 -5.92
C LEU A 110 -3.25 5.27 -5.15
N LEU A 111 -2.06 4.84 -5.51
CA LEU A 111 -1.27 3.85 -4.77
C LEU A 111 0.12 4.40 -4.54
N LEU A 112 0.52 4.51 -3.29
CA LEU A 112 1.87 4.92 -2.93
C LEU A 112 2.82 3.73 -3.01
N MET A 113 4.04 3.97 -3.49
CA MET A 113 5.10 2.97 -3.54
C MET A 113 6.42 3.59 -3.09
N THR A 114 7.24 2.81 -2.38
CA THR A 114 8.52 3.28 -1.82
C THR A 114 9.49 2.12 -1.60
N ASN A 115 10.76 2.45 -1.34
CA ASN A 115 11.75 1.54 -0.74
C ASN A 115 12.03 1.88 0.74
N ASP A 116 11.31 2.86 1.32
CA ASP A 116 11.36 3.23 2.73
C ASP A 116 10.40 2.36 3.57
N GLY A 117 10.93 1.30 4.16
CA GLY A 117 10.13 0.37 4.96
C GLY A 117 9.65 0.95 6.29
N GLU A 118 10.29 1.99 6.81
CA GLU A 118 9.88 2.64 8.03
C GLU A 118 8.66 3.53 7.80
N LEU A 119 8.70 4.37 6.78
CA LEU A 119 7.52 5.16 6.36
C LEU A 119 6.34 4.25 6.03
N MET A 120 6.55 3.17 5.27
CA MET A 120 5.50 2.20 4.97
C MET A 120 4.86 1.64 6.24
N GLN A 121 5.66 1.24 7.23
CA GLN A 121 5.16 0.69 8.48
C GLN A 121 4.32 1.71 9.25
N ARG A 122 4.76 2.96 9.31
CA ARG A 122 4.03 4.06 9.96
C ARG A 122 2.69 4.30 9.27
N MET A 123 2.67 4.47 7.95
CA MET A 123 1.45 4.70 7.18
C MET A 123 0.41 3.56 7.27
N LEU A 124 0.86 2.33 7.47
CA LEU A 124 -0.02 1.16 7.58
C LEU A 124 -0.46 0.88 9.01
N HIS A 125 0.17 1.49 10.00
CA HIS A 125 -0.12 1.19 11.39
C HIS A 125 -1.44 1.84 11.84
N PRO A 126 -2.38 1.10 12.42
CA PRO A 126 -3.73 1.60 12.77
C PRO A 126 -3.75 2.83 13.68
N LYS A 127 -2.70 3.05 14.49
CA LYS A 127 -2.63 4.20 15.42
C LYS A 127 -2.57 5.55 14.71
N PHE A 128 -2.08 5.60 13.47
CA PHE A 128 -1.94 6.87 12.73
C PHE A 128 -3.19 7.25 11.94
N GLU A 129 -4.19 6.39 11.89
CA GLU A 129 -5.52 6.67 11.32
C GLU A 129 -5.49 7.34 9.93
N VAL A 130 -4.59 6.88 9.06
CA VAL A 130 -4.39 7.44 7.74
C VAL A 130 -5.69 7.43 6.93
N ASN A 131 -6.21 8.61 6.65
CA ASN A 131 -7.42 8.81 5.86
C ASN A 131 -7.24 8.36 4.42
N LYS A 132 -8.25 7.67 3.87
CA LYS A 132 -8.32 7.25 2.48
C LYS A 132 -9.66 7.65 1.91
N THR A 133 -9.66 8.51 0.89
CA THR A 133 -10.88 8.95 0.22
C THR A 133 -11.01 8.28 -1.14
N TYR A 134 -12.20 7.77 -1.39
CA TYR A 134 -12.55 7.07 -2.61
C TYR A 134 -13.73 7.75 -3.30
N HIS A 135 -13.67 7.87 -4.62
CA HIS A 135 -14.82 8.17 -5.46
C HIS A 135 -15.41 6.86 -5.97
N LEU A 136 -16.70 6.69 -5.77
CA LEU A 136 -17.45 5.51 -6.16
C LEU A 136 -18.52 5.87 -7.18
N THR A 137 -18.74 5.00 -8.15
CA THR A 137 -19.98 4.93 -8.91
C THR A 137 -20.73 3.69 -8.47
N VAL A 138 -21.93 3.85 -7.95
CA VAL A 138 -22.79 2.78 -7.46
C VAL A 138 -24.11 2.72 -8.22
N GLY A 139 -24.69 1.53 -8.30
CA GLY A 139 -26.05 1.27 -8.77
C GLY A 139 -26.83 0.49 -7.70
N GLY A 140 -28.06 0.12 -7.99
CA GLY A 140 -28.96 -0.57 -7.03
C GLY A 140 -29.88 0.40 -6.32
N GLN A 141 -30.07 0.26 -5.02
CA GLN A 141 -30.91 1.12 -4.19
C GLN A 141 -30.20 2.45 -3.89
N ILE A 142 -30.17 3.35 -4.86
CA ILE A 142 -29.40 4.61 -4.76
C ILE A 142 -30.10 5.72 -3.96
N THR A 143 -31.37 5.56 -3.60
CA THR A 143 -32.10 6.53 -2.76
C THR A 143 -31.46 6.60 -1.37
N HIS A 144 -31.10 7.80 -0.93
CA HIS A 144 -30.41 8.02 0.34
C HIS A 144 -29.15 7.14 0.51
N ALA A 145 -28.43 6.89 -0.60
CA ALA A 145 -27.28 6.00 -0.58
C ALA A 145 -26.15 6.52 0.33
N ALA A 146 -25.93 7.82 0.36
CA ALA A 146 -24.86 8.41 1.18
C ALA A 146 -25.16 8.23 2.68
N GLU A 147 -26.39 8.54 3.10
CA GLU A 147 -26.82 8.44 4.50
C GLU A 147 -26.81 6.99 4.98
N ARG A 148 -27.33 6.06 4.16
CA ARG A 148 -27.32 4.63 4.50
C ARG A 148 -25.91 4.08 4.60
N LEU A 149 -25.03 4.46 3.68
CA LEU A 149 -23.65 4.01 3.70
C LEU A 149 -22.86 4.58 4.90
N ALA A 150 -23.11 5.83 5.27
CA ALA A 150 -22.51 6.47 6.45
C ALA A 150 -22.99 5.84 7.76
N ALA A 151 -24.20 5.28 7.79
CA ALA A 151 -24.77 4.62 8.96
C ALA A 151 -24.24 3.21 9.21
N VAL A 152 -23.43 2.62 8.30
CA VAL A 152 -22.86 1.28 8.48
C VAL A 152 -21.77 1.35 9.54
N THR A 153 -21.98 0.69 10.68
CA THR A 153 -21.04 0.64 11.81
C THR A 153 -20.51 -0.77 12.09
N GLU A 154 -21.00 -1.78 11.34
CA GLU A 154 -20.65 -3.18 11.51
C GLU A 154 -20.65 -3.91 10.17
N LEU A 155 -19.74 -4.85 9.98
CA LEU A 155 -19.68 -5.74 8.82
C LEU A 155 -19.47 -7.18 9.28
N GLU A 156 -20.48 -8.04 9.03
CA GLU A 156 -20.40 -9.48 9.37
C GLU A 156 -20.07 -9.75 10.85
N GLY A 157 -20.66 -8.99 11.77
CA GLY A 157 -20.43 -9.09 13.20
C GLY A 157 -19.18 -8.36 13.72
N GLU A 158 -18.41 -7.75 12.83
CA GLU A 158 -17.23 -6.96 13.21
C GLU A 158 -17.52 -5.46 13.17
N PRO A 159 -17.27 -4.72 14.26
CA PRO A 159 -17.42 -3.27 14.24
C PRO A 159 -16.43 -2.61 13.28
N ILE A 160 -16.90 -1.59 12.58
CA ILE A 160 -16.07 -0.72 11.74
C ILE A 160 -16.20 0.73 12.22
N ARG A 161 -15.18 1.52 11.93
CA ARG A 161 -15.24 2.96 12.17
C ARG A 161 -16.21 3.62 11.20
N PRO A 162 -17.00 4.61 11.62
CA PRO A 162 -17.90 5.34 10.74
C PRO A 162 -17.14 5.96 9.56
N ALA A 163 -17.68 5.79 8.36
CA ALA A 163 -17.16 6.44 7.17
C ALA A 163 -17.81 7.82 6.99
N ARG A 164 -17.03 8.79 6.54
CA ARG A 164 -17.62 10.03 6.00
C ARG A 164 -18.04 9.77 4.57
N VAL A 165 -19.32 10.03 4.26
CA VAL A 165 -19.88 9.80 2.93
C VAL A 165 -20.59 11.05 2.45
N GLU A 166 -20.29 11.46 1.22
CA GLU A 166 -20.86 12.62 0.56
C GLU A 166 -21.42 12.20 -0.80
N LEU A 167 -22.64 12.67 -1.11
CA LEU A 167 -23.20 12.50 -2.45
C LEU A 167 -22.59 13.55 -3.38
N LEU A 168 -21.86 13.10 -4.40
CA LEU A 168 -21.28 13.99 -5.42
C LEU A 168 -22.28 14.27 -6.54
N ARG A 169 -22.97 13.23 -7.01
CA ARG A 169 -23.95 13.32 -8.09
C ARG A 169 -24.93 12.15 -8.05
N GLN A 170 -26.19 12.41 -8.37
CA GLN A 170 -27.18 11.36 -8.54
C GLN A 170 -27.77 11.41 -9.96
N MET A 171 -27.90 10.25 -10.56
CA MET A 171 -28.51 10.03 -11.86
C MET A 171 -29.68 9.04 -11.70
N SER A 172 -30.40 8.74 -12.77
CA SER A 172 -31.61 7.90 -12.70
C SER A 172 -31.35 6.47 -12.18
N LYS A 173 -30.19 5.88 -12.46
CA LYS A 173 -29.84 4.48 -12.10
C LYS A 173 -28.50 4.34 -11.36
N THR A 174 -27.81 5.43 -11.12
CA THR A 174 -26.50 5.43 -10.45
C THR A 174 -26.33 6.65 -9.57
N ALA A 175 -25.47 6.53 -8.55
CA ALA A 175 -24.99 7.64 -7.76
C ALA A 175 -23.47 7.65 -7.72
N GLU A 176 -22.87 8.83 -7.68
CA GLU A 176 -21.46 9.06 -7.45
C GLU A 176 -21.29 9.54 -6.01
N LEU A 177 -20.45 8.85 -5.26
CA LEU A 177 -20.22 9.10 -3.83
C LEU A 177 -18.74 9.35 -3.58
N SER A 178 -18.45 10.24 -2.63
CA SER A 178 -17.14 10.35 -1.99
C SER A 178 -17.20 9.66 -0.64
N VAL A 179 -16.32 8.68 -0.41
CA VAL A 179 -16.28 7.90 0.83
C VAL A 179 -14.88 7.99 1.43
N THR A 180 -14.79 8.52 2.66
CA THR A 180 -13.54 8.57 3.43
C THR A 180 -13.59 7.58 4.58
N ILE A 181 -12.58 6.72 4.67
CA ILE A 181 -12.39 5.75 5.75
C ILE A 181 -11.03 5.94 6.40
N HIS A 182 -10.92 5.58 7.70
CA HIS A 182 -9.68 5.67 8.51
C HIS A 182 -8.97 4.33 8.67
N GLU A 183 -9.58 3.26 8.20
CA GLU A 183 -9.08 1.89 8.27
C GLU A 183 -9.07 1.27 6.87
N GLY A 184 -8.63 0.03 6.75
CA GLY A 184 -8.55 -0.63 5.45
C GLY A 184 -8.82 -2.13 5.58
N LYS A 185 -9.99 -2.51 6.18
CA LYS A 185 -10.40 -3.90 6.24
C LYS A 185 -10.58 -4.47 4.83
N ASN A 186 -10.42 -5.78 4.69
CA ASN A 186 -10.54 -6.43 3.39
C ASN A 186 -11.85 -6.05 2.70
N ARG A 187 -11.76 -5.45 1.50
CA ARG A 187 -12.89 -5.03 0.64
C ARG A 187 -13.97 -4.21 1.37
N GLN A 188 -13.57 -3.43 2.40
CA GLN A 188 -14.48 -2.76 3.33
C GLN A 188 -15.57 -1.97 2.61
N ILE A 189 -15.23 -1.03 1.73
CA ILE A 189 -16.21 -0.20 1.02
C ILE A 189 -17.18 -1.03 0.18
N ARG A 190 -16.70 -2.09 -0.50
CA ARG A 190 -17.56 -2.99 -1.29
C ARG A 190 -18.52 -3.78 -0.41
N ARG A 191 -18.09 -4.19 0.78
CA ARG A 191 -18.94 -4.88 1.77
C ARG A 191 -19.96 -3.91 2.37
N MET A 192 -19.57 -2.67 2.70
CA MET A 192 -20.50 -1.62 3.15
C MET A 192 -21.56 -1.35 2.08
N CYS A 193 -21.17 -1.20 0.81
CA CYS A 193 -22.11 -1.01 -0.29
C CYS A 193 -23.09 -2.20 -0.41
N ALA A 194 -22.59 -3.43 -0.34
CA ALA A 194 -23.42 -4.63 -0.43
C ALA A 194 -24.44 -4.69 0.74
N ALA A 195 -24.04 -4.32 1.97
CA ALA A 195 -24.94 -4.22 3.13
C ALA A 195 -26.06 -3.15 2.95
N CYS A 196 -25.87 -2.21 2.02
CA CYS A 196 -26.82 -1.17 1.65
C CYS A 196 -27.53 -1.45 0.30
N ASP A 197 -27.55 -2.68 -0.22
CA ASP A 197 -28.10 -3.03 -1.53
C ASP A 197 -27.55 -2.17 -2.69
N LEU A 198 -26.28 -1.75 -2.57
CA LEU A 198 -25.56 -0.99 -3.58
C LEU A 198 -24.55 -1.88 -4.31
N THR A 199 -24.53 -1.78 -5.63
CA THR A 199 -23.54 -2.45 -6.49
C THR A 199 -22.45 -1.47 -6.91
N VAL A 200 -21.21 -1.70 -6.51
CA VAL A 200 -20.07 -0.86 -6.88
C VAL A 200 -19.67 -1.14 -8.34
N ARG A 201 -19.86 -0.17 -9.21
CA ARG A 201 -19.44 -0.20 -10.62
C ARG A 201 -18.02 0.30 -10.82
N ARG A 202 -17.64 1.36 -10.08
CA ARG A 202 -16.30 1.95 -10.08
C ARG A 202 -15.88 2.26 -8.66
N LEU A 203 -14.60 2.05 -8.34
CA LEU A 203 -14.01 2.40 -7.04
C LEU A 203 -12.59 2.93 -7.27
N CYS A 204 -12.42 4.23 -7.12
CA CYS A 204 -11.16 4.92 -7.35
C CYS A 204 -10.68 5.61 -6.07
N ARG A 205 -9.51 5.26 -5.55
CA ARG A 205 -8.90 6.02 -4.45
C ARG A 205 -8.31 7.32 -5.00
N VAL A 206 -8.89 8.44 -4.59
CA VAL A 206 -8.50 9.77 -5.08
C VAL A 206 -7.60 10.52 -4.10
N LYS A 207 -7.61 10.10 -2.81
CA LYS A 207 -6.79 10.73 -1.78
C LYS A 207 -6.33 9.69 -0.76
N GLU A 208 -5.10 9.81 -0.29
CA GLU A 208 -4.54 9.07 0.83
C GLU A 208 -3.68 10.01 1.66
N HIS A 209 -4.01 10.16 2.95
CA HIS A 209 -3.40 11.16 3.83
C HIS A 209 -3.55 12.58 3.25
N THR A 210 -2.46 13.31 3.11
CA THR A 210 -2.39 14.67 2.50
C THR A 210 -2.34 14.64 0.97
N LEU A 211 -2.04 13.49 0.37
CA LEU A 211 -1.81 13.35 -1.06
C LEU A 211 -3.10 13.15 -1.85
N THR A 212 -3.23 13.86 -2.94
CA THR A 212 -4.33 13.73 -3.92
C THR A 212 -3.80 13.20 -5.24
N LEU A 213 -4.62 12.38 -5.91
CA LEU A 213 -4.28 11.79 -7.20
C LEU A 213 -4.05 12.85 -8.28
N GLY A 214 -4.87 13.93 -8.26
CA GLY A 214 -4.83 14.99 -9.26
C GLY A 214 -5.07 14.45 -10.68
N ASP A 215 -4.35 15.03 -11.64
CA ASP A 215 -4.48 14.73 -13.07
C ASP A 215 -3.52 13.61 -13.54
N LEU A 216 -2.95 12.82 -12.61
CA LEU A 216 -2.07 11.72 -12.99
C LEU A 216 -2.84 10.68 -13.81
N GLU A 217 -2.42 10.46 -15.05
CA GLU A 217 -3.07 9.54 -15.98
C GLU A 217 -3.07 8.10 -15.45
N THR A 218 -4.12 7.34 -15.77
CA THR A 218 -4.25 5.92 -15.40
C THR A 218 -3.10 5.09 -15.93
N GLY A 219 -2.49 4.27 -15.07
CA GLY A 219 -1.33 3.44 -15.39
C GLY A 219 0.00 4.18 -15.32
N LYS A 220 0.00 5.49 -15.10
CA LYS A 220 1.22 6.29 -14.94
C LYS A 220 1.58 6.48 -13.48
N TRP A 221 2.85 6.75 -13.26
CA TRP A 221 3.38 7.08 -11.94
C TRP A 221 4.23 8.36 -12.03
N ARG A 222 4.42 9.02 -10.90
CA ARG A 222 5.36 10.13 -10.73
C ARG A 222 6.07 10.03 -9.39
N TYR A 223 7.21 10.67 -9.28
CA TYR A 223 7.81 10.91 -7.96
C TYR A 223 6.95 11.88 -7.15
N LEU A 224 6.96 11.69 -5.84
CA LEU A 224 6.46 12.71 -4.92
C LEU A 224 7.43 13.90 -4.90
N THR A 225 6.89 15.08 -4.75
CA THR A 225 7.67 16.30 -4.52
C THR A 225 8.23 16.32 -3.09
N ASP A 226 9.26 17.10 -2.83
CA ASP A 226 9.84 17.24 -1.49
C ASP A 226 8.82 17.72 -0.46
N ASN A 227 7.91 18.62 -0.84
CA ASN A 227 6.82 19.09 0.02
C ASN A 227 5.82 17.99 0.35
N GLU A 228 5.47 17.13 -0.61
CA GLU A 228 4.60 15.96 -0.39
C GLU A 228 5.26 14.95 0.54
N ILE A 229 6.57 14.71 0.38
CA ILE A 229 7.34 13.80 1.25
C ILE A 229 7.42 14.37 2.67
N LEU A 230 7.66 15.66 2.81
CA LEU A 230 7.72 16.33 4.12
C LEU A 230 6.37 16.21 4.82
N ALA A 231 5.27 16.59 4.16
CA ALA A 231 3.91 16.49 4.70
C ALA A 231 3.52 15.06 5.12
N LEU A 232 3.97 14.04 4.37
CA LEU A 232 3.78 12.65 4.76
C LEU A 232 4.53 12.27 6.05
N LYS A 233 5.72 12.82 6.27
CA LYS A 233 6.58 12.44 7.41
C LYS A 233 6.24 13.18 8.69
N ASP A 234 5.74 14.40 8.58
CA ASP A 234 5.46 15.27 9.73
C ASP A 234 4.16 14.88 10.46
N GLU A 235 3.21 14.30 9.75
CA GLU A 235 1.88 13.97 10.29
C GLU A 235 1.70 12.50 10.70
N ILE A 236 2.74 11.64 10.54
CA ILE A 236 2.65 10.21 10.83
C ILE A 236 3.62 9.77 11.91
#